data_591042fc9085329199df0583f5a4b5d3
#
_entry.id   591042fc9085329199df0583f5a4b5d3
#
_cell.length_a   1.000
_cell.length_b   1.000
_cell.length_c   1.000
_cell.angle_alpha   90.00
_cell.angle_beta   90.00
_cell.angle_gamma   90.00
#
_symmetry.space_group_name_H-M   'P 1'
#
loop_
_entity.id
_entity.type
_entity.pdbx_description
1 polymer ?
#
loop_
_entity_poly.entity_id
_entity_poly.type
_entity_poly.pdbx_seq_one_letter_code
_entity_poly.pdbx_strand_id
1 'polypeptide(L)'
;MKLFVTGDNHIGRKFDKYSIKNQLVESRFTCLKERVETAEKEQCEFFIITGDLFDNTYAIAKKDVKRVVEILAGFNQNVLVLPGNHDFYSGNEQLWNDFMNLADAHSNIIVLNEYQPYEFDSSDGLAVFYPAYCDSKHSDTNRLDWIREEDIDGTNKYNIGIAHGALEGLAIDTEGEYFPMTRTELDSIPMDLWLLGHAHVTEPAIPADEEKTGYTIFNAGTHEQLDLHNNTEGNAFVITLQNNNGIKKILAKRVVTGRIRYYDEKLTFNATENKSLENAIEELVKDYSSNSIVRLTISGSVDASEYQKKGAIYEAQLSRFLNYKILDNDLSEKITSEKIENEFSEIGFAAKFLEELLDDPVELQMAYDIVKSLK
;
A
#
# COMPACT_ATOMS: atom_id res chain seq x y z
N MET A 1 24.17 -11.73 9.72
CA MET A 1 22.95 -11.21 10.37
C MET A 1 21.84 -11.00 9.36
N LYS A 2 20.58 -11.34 9.69
CA LYS A 2 19.42 -11.09 8.80
C LYS A 2 18.34 -10.25 9.51
N LEU A 3 17.77 -9.31 8.78
CA LEU A 3 16.70 -8.43 9.22
C LEU A 3 15.43 -8.71 8.39
N PHE A 4 14.27 -8.76 9.03
CA PHE A 4 12.97 -8.64 8.36
C PHE A 4 12.43 -7.24 8.61
N VAL A 5 12.16 -6.48 7.56
CA VAL A 5 11.79 -5.06 7.65
C VAL A 5 10.40 -4.86 7.06
N THR A 6 9.50 -4.29 7.85
CA THR A 6 8.13 -3.89 7.49
C THR A 6 7.80 -2.56 8.14
N GLY A 7 6.77 -1.87 7.68
CA GLY A 7 6.28 -0.62 8.26
C GLY A 7 4.87 -0.32 7.79
N ASP A 8 4.35 0.84 8.17
CA ASP A 8 3.07 1.37 7.72
C ASP A 8 1.94 0.32 7.80
N ASN A 9 1.90 -0.40 8.92
CA ASN A 9 0.98 -1.52 9.10
C ASN A 9 -0.45 -1.04 9.33
N HIS A 10 -0.65 0.15 9.90
CA HIS A 10 -1.95 0.78 10.16
C HIS A 10 -3.00 -0.18 10.76
N ILE A 11 -2.61 -0.96 11.77
CA ILE A 11 -3.55 -1.80 12.53
C ILE A 11 -4.56 -0.90 13.23
N GLY A 12 -5.84 -1.26 13.13
CA GLY A 12 -6.93 -0.43 13.67
C GLY A 12 -7.57 0.51 12.66
N ARG A 13 -7.09 0.53 11.41
CA ARG A 13 -7.75 1.27 10.30
C ARG A 13 -9.19 0.79 10.12
N LYS A 14 -10.10 1.75 10.08
CA LYS A 14 -11.54 1.51 9.90
C LYS A 14 -11.90 1.61 8.43
N PHE A 15 -12.31 0.53 7.82
CA PHE A 15 -12.72 0.47 6.42
C PHE A 15 -14.23 0.76 6.26
N ASP A 16 -14.74 1.83 6.87
CA ASP A 16 -16.19 2.11 6.98
C ASP A 16 -16.92 2.27 5.63
N LYS A 17 -16.17 2.57 4.55
CA LYS A 17 -16.73 2.68 3.19
C LYS A 17 -17.04 1.32 2.55
N TYR A 18 -16.59 0.20 3.15
CA TYR A 18 -16.74 -1.14 2.59
C TYR A 18 -17.70 -1.98 3.42
N SER A 19 -18.63 -2.69 2.75
CA SER A 19 -19.52 -3.66 3.40
C SER A 19 -18.75 -4.80 4.07
N ILE A 20 -17.57 -5.13 3.55
CA ILE A 20 -16.66 -6.19 4.02
C ILE A 20 -15.61 -5.68 5.04
N LYS A 21 -15.86 -4.55 5.70
CA LYS A 21 -14.87 -3.89 6.58
C LYS A 21 -14.23 -4.82 7.62
N ASN A 22 -14.99 -5.74 8.18
CA ASN A 22 -14.48 -6.68 9.18
C ASN A 22 -13.43 -7.64 8.57
N GLN A 23 -13.62 -8.05 7.33
CA GLN A 23 -12.64 -8.89 6.61
C GLN A 23 -11.36 -8.10 6.32
N LEU A 24 -11.48 -6.81 5.96
CA LEU A 24 -10.34 -5.95 5.71
C LEU A 24 -9.52 -5.69 6.98
N VAL A 25 -10.20 -5.44 8.11
CA VAL A 25 -9.54 -5.32 9.42
C VAL A 25 -8.83 -6.62 9.78
N GLU A 26 -9.49 -7.76 9.64
CA GLU A 26 -8.92 -9.08 9.98
C GLU A 26 -7.73 -9.44 9.09
N SER A 27 -7.77 -9.07 7.81
CA SER A 27 -6.68 -9.31 6.87
C SER A 27 -5.39 -8.67 7.34
N ARG A 28 -5.42 -7.45 7.89
CA ARG A 28 -4.22 -6.76 8.38
C ARG A 28 -3.54 -7.49 9.53
N PHE A 29 -4.30 -8.03 10.47
CA PHE A 29 -3.75 -8.87 11.55
C PHE A 29 -3.19 -10.17 11.02
N THR A 30 -3.89 -10.81 10.09
CA THR A 30 -3.44 -12.05 9.46
C THR A 30 -2.16 -11.81 8.67
N CYS A 31 -2.10 -10.71 7.93
CA CYS A 31 -0.91 -10.31 7.20
C CYS A 31 0.28 -10.08 8.14
N LEU A 32 0.11 -9.36 9.26
CA LEU A 32 1.18 -9.17 10.25
C LEU A 32 1.66 -10.51 10.83
N LYS A 33 0.75 -11.42 11.17
CA LYS A 33 1.09 -12.76 11.66
C LYS A 33 1.92 -13.55 10.65
N GLU A 34 1.49 -13.57 9.38
CA GLU A 34 2.23 -14.25 8.31
C GLU A 34 3.62 -13.65 8.08
N ARG A 35 3.82 -12.35 8.38
CA ARG A 35 5.16 -11.72 8.31
C ARG A 35 6.08 -12.21 9.42
N VAL A 36 5.57 -12.34 10.62
CA VAL A 36 6.31 -12.95 11.73
C VAL A 36 6.72 -14.39 11.37
N GLU A 37 5.77 -15.19 10.87
CA GLU A 37 6.05 -16.56 10.42
C GLU A 37 7.07 -16.60 9.25
N THR A 38 7.03 -15.62 8.35
CA THR A 38 8.00 -15.51 7.25
C THR A 38 9.38 -15.16 7.77
N ALA A 39 9.49 -14.22 8.70
CA ALA A 39 10.76 -13.85 9.33
C ALA A 39 11.41 -15.03 10.06
N GLU A 40 10.63 -15.84 10.78
CA GLU A 40 11.10 -17.09 11.40
C GLU A 40 11.62 -18.08 10.35
N LYS A 41 10.84 -18.32 9.28
CA LYS A 41 11.23 -19.20 8.18
C LYS A 41 12.52 -18.77 7.48
N GLU A 42 12.69 -17.46 7.28
CA GLU A 42 13.91 -16.88 6.69
C GLU A 42 15.07 -16.82 7.69
N GLN A 43 14.86 -17.23 8.95
CA GLN A 43 15.85 -17.20 10.01
C GLN A 43 16.39 -15.79 10.27
N CYS A 44 15.51 -14.81 10.32
CA CYS A 44 15.86 -13.44 10.67
C CYS A 44 16.17 -13.32 12.18
N GLU A 45 17.12 -12.48 12.52
CA GLU A 45 17.51 -12.19 13.92
C GLU A 45 16.76 -10.96 14.46
N PHE A 46 16.25 -10.14 13.54
CA PHE A 46 15.48 -8.95 13.89
C PHE A 46 14.24 -8.86 13.04
N PHE A 47 13.10 -8.59 13.67
CA PHE A 47 11.85 -8.18 13.04
C PHE A 47 11.64 -6.69 13.32
N ILE A 48 11.71 -5.85 12.28
CA ILE A 48 11.77 -4.40 12.43
C ILE A 48 10.52 -3.77 11.83
N ILE A 49 9.85 -2.94 12.63
CA ILE A 49 8.71 -2.13 12.21
C ILE A 49 9.16 -0.67 12.18
N THR A 50 9.18 -0.07 10.99
CA THR A 50 9.71 1.27 10.74
C THR A 50 8.68 2.39 10.95
N GLY A 51 7.75 2.21 11.87
CA GLY A 51 6.70 3.17 12.23
C GLY A 51 5.33 2.81 11.68
N ASP A 52 4.33 3.54 12.17
CA ASP A 52 2.92 3.39 11.80
C ASP A 52 2.41 1.94 11.93
N LEU A 53 2.78 1.28 13.04
CA LEU A 53 2.22 -0.02 13.40
C LEU A 53 0.70 0.10 13.59
N PHE A 54 0.24 1.19 14.21
CA PHE A 54 -1.17 1.49 14.44
C PHE A 54 -1.65 2.69 13.63
N ASP A 55 -2.91 2.65 13.18
CA ASP A 55 -3.51 3.69 12.33
C ASP A 55 -3.79 5.00 13.07
N ASN A 56 -3.87 4.98 14.40
CA ASN A 56 -4.18 6.16 15.19
C ASN A 56 -3.82 5.98 16.67
N THR A 57 -3.12 6.94 17.23
CA THR A 57 -2.68 6.97 18.62
C THR A 57 -3.83 6.87 19.64
N TYR A 58 -4.99 7.44 19.34
CA TYR A 58 -6.09 7.62 20.30
C TYR A 58 -7.30 6.72 20.08
N ALA A 59 -7.41 6.09 18.92
CA ALA A 59 -8.63 5.38 18.52
C ALA A 59 -8.48 3.85 18.40
N ILE A 60 -7.36 3.31 18.86
CA ILE A 60 -7.11 1.86 18.87
C ILE A 60 -7.71 1.21 20.12
N ALA A 61 -8.35 0.05 19.95
CA ALA A 61 -8.88 -0.68 21.08
C ALA A 61 -7.78 -1.50 21.77
N LYS A 62 -7.78 -1.53 23.11
CA LYS A 62 -6.81 -2.29 23.90
C LYS A 62 -6.72 -3.78 23.53
N LYS A 63 -7.85 -4.40 23.12
CA LYS A 63 -7.87 -5.78 22.63
C LYS A 63 -7.04 -5.96 21.35
N ASP A 64 -7.02 -4.94 20.48
CA ASP A 64 -6.27 -4.96 19.23
C ASP A 64 -4.78 -4.75 19.49
N VAL A 65 -4.43 -3.88 20.45
CA VAL A 65 -3.05 -3.74 20.96
C VAL A 65 -2.54 -5.07 21.53
N LYS A 66 -3.35 -5.72 22.39
CA LYS A 66 -3.02 -7.03 22.95
C LYS A 66 -2.78 -8.07 21.86
N ARG A 67 -3.64 -8.11 20.85
CA ARG A 67 -3.51 -9.03 19.73
C ARG A 67 -2.22 -8.80 18.94
N VAL A 68 -1.84 -7.54 18.72
CA VAL A 68 -0.57 -7.20 18.05
C VAL A 68 0.62 -7.72 18.88
N VAL A 69 0.65 -7.45 20.17
CA VAL A 69 1.73 -7.95 21.06
C VAL A 69 1.80 -9.48 21.01
N GLU A 70 0.67 -10.19 21.09
CA GLU A 70 0.63 -11.66 21.00
C GLU A 70 1.16 -12.17 19.63
N ILE A 71 0.89 -11.47 18.53
CA ILE A 71 1.43 -11.81 17.21
C ILE A 71 2.95 -11.61 17.20
N LEU A 72 3.43 -10.45 17.65
CA LEU A 72 4.85 -10.11 17.66
C LEU A 72 5.66 -11.02 18.60
N ALA A 73 5.09 -11.40 19.74
CA ALA A 73 5.69 -12.36 20.69
C ALA A 73 5.88 -13.76 20.08
N GLY A 74 5.23 -14.05 18.97
CA GLY A 74 5.47 -15.30 18.21
C GLY A 74 6.80 -15.32 17.45
N PHE A 75 7.52 -14.20 17.37
CA PHE A 75 8.89 -14.16 16.84
C PHE A 75 9.88 -14.47 17.95
N ASN A 76 10.78 -15.45 17.75
CA ASN A 76 11.66 -15.95 18.81
C ASN A 76 12.92 -15.09 19.03
N GLN A 77 13.20 -14.13 18.15
CA GLN A 77 14.33 -13.22 18.21
C GLN A 77 13.85 -11.78 18.49
N ASN A 78 14.67 -10.76 18.29
CA ASN A 78 14.36 -9.38 18.63
C ASN A 78 13.34 -8.73 17.70
N VAL A 79 12.28 -8.17 18.27
CA VAL A 79 11.29 -7.33 17.59
C VAL A 79 11.54 -5.88 17.96
N LEU A 80 11.84 -5.04 16.98
CA LEU A 80 12.10 -3.62 17.16
C LEU A 80 10.93 -2.82 16.58
N VAL A 81 10.30 -1.98 17.38
CA VAL A 81 9.13 -1.18 16.97
C VAL A 81 9.45 0.30 17.10
N LEU A 82 9.49 1.00 15.98
CA LEU A 82 9.63 2.45 15.94
C LEU A 82 8.25 3.11 15.97
N PRO A 83 7.96 4.12 16.79
CA PRO A 83 6.76 4.94 16.65
C PRO A 83 6.82 5.78 15.36
N GLY A 84 5.74 5.74 14.55
CA GLY A 84 5.55 6.59 13.37
C GLY A 84 4.68 7.81 13.68
N ASN A 85 4.24 8.54 12.66
CA ASN A 85 3.46 9.76 12.88
C ASN A 85 1.97 9.49 13.17
N HIS A 86 1.43 8.34 12.74
CA HIS A 86 0.07 7.92 13.09
C HIS A 86 -0.03 7.38 14.52
N ASP A 87 1.02 6.75 15.01
CA ASP A 87 1.14 6.19 16.35
C ASP A 87 2.29 6.80 17.15
N PHE A 88 2.49 8.12 17.02
CA PHE A 88 3.59 8.86 17.64
C PHE A 88 3.69 8.65 19.16
N TYR A 89 4.91 8.85 19.68
CA TYR A 89 5.22 8.72 21.11
C TYR A 89 5.79 10.01 21.69
N SER A 90 4.99 10.72 22.50
CA SER A 90 5.42 11.91 23.26
C SER A 90 5.64 11.63 24.75
N GLY A 91 5.48 10.37 25.17
CA GLY A 91 5.67 9.92 26.55
C GLY A 91 4.39 9.71 27.37
N ASN A 92 3.20 10.08 26.84
CA ASN A 92 1.95 10.04 27.59
C ASN A 92 0.79 9.29 26.91
N GLU A 93 1.01 8.74 25.73
CA GLU A 93 -0.04 8.08 24.95
C GLU A 93 -0.46 6.76 25.59
N GLN A 94 -1.77 6.60 25.81
CA GLN A 94 -2.34 5.38 26.37
C GLN A 94 -2.04 4.15 25.51
N LEU A 95 -1.98 4.31 24.19
CA LEU A 95 -1.60 3.28 23.26
C LEU A 95 -0.27 2.64 23.63
N TRP A 96 0.78 3.45 23.76
CA TRP A 96 2.13 2.96 24.05
C TRP A 96 2.28 2.47 25.48
N ASN A 97 1.58 3.10 26.45
CA ASN A 97 1.51 2.58 27.80
C ASN A 97 0.90 1.17 27.85
N ASP A 98 -0.21 0.95 27.13
CA ASP A 98 -0.83 -0.38 27.04
C ASP A 98 0.06 -1.37 26.28
N PHE A 99 0.70 -0.94 25.18
CA PHE A 99 1.61 -1.79 24.41
C PHE A 99 2.81 -2.25 25.24
N MET A 100 3.54 -1.33 25.86
CA MET A 100 4.72 -1.64 26.67
C MET A 100 4.37 -2.51 27.88
N ASN A 101 3.28 -2.19 28.61
CA ASN A 101 2.82 -3.04 29.74
C ASN A 101 2.47 -4.48 29.30
N LEU A 102 1.95 -4.67 28.08
CA LEU A 102 1.67 -6.00 27.54
C LEU A 102 2.96 -6.68 27.06
N ALA A 103 3.89 -5.93 26.51
CA ALA A 103 5.18 -6.39 26.02
C ALA A 103 6.15 -6.73 27.15
N ASP A 104 5.98 -6.21 28.38
CA ASP A 104 6.84 -6.51 29.55
C ASP A 104 6.95 -8.02 29.84
N ALA A 105 5.95 -8.80 29.45
CA ALA A 105 6.00 -10.26 29.56
C ALA A 105 6.87 -10.92 28.47
N HIS A 106 7.35 -10.16 27.51
CA HIS A 106 8.06 -10.60 26.29
C HIS A 106 9.34 -9.79 26.10
N SER A 107 10.45 -10.23 26.70
CA SER A 107 11.73 -9.49 26.70
C SER A 107 12.33 -9.23 25.31
N ASN A 108 11.79 -9.85 24.29
CA ASN A 108 12.24 -9.72 22.91
C ASN A 108 11.54 -8.57 22.12
N ILE A 109 10.50 -7.93 22.70
CA ILE A 109 9.80 -6.81 22.04
C ILE A 109 10.30 -5.49 22.63
N ILE A 110 10.97 -4.70 21.83
CA ILE A 110 11.60 -3.44 22.21
C ILE A 110 10.97 -2.29 21.41
N VAL A 111 10.47 -1.28 22.12
CA VAL A 111 10.02 -0.03 21.50
C VAL A 111 11.20 0.93 21.44
N LEU A 112 11.51 1.43 20.25
CA LEU A 112 12.59 2.38 20.00
C LEU A 112 12.08 3.81 20.23
N ASN A 113 11.89 4.20 21.47
CA ASN A 113 11.23 5.45 21.88
C ASN A 113 12.14 6.40 22.68
N GLU A 114 13.44 6.19 22.60
CA GLU A 114 14.45 7.08 23.18
C GLU A 114 15.49 7.46 22.10
N TYR A 115 15.97 8.69 22.12
CA TYR A 115 17.02 9.18 21.23
C TYR A 115 18.40 8.75 21.72
N GLN A 116 18.68 7.44 21.59
CA GLN A 116 19.95 6.80 21.97
C GLN A 116 20.20 5.56 21.10
N PRO A 117 21.46 5.11 20.99
CA PRO A 117 21.78 3.85 20.32
C PRO A 117 21.23 2.64 21.09
N TYR A 118 20.66 1.67 20.36
CA TYR A 118 20.24 0.37 20.87
C TYR A 118 21.17 -0.71 20.36
N GLU A 119 21.90 -1.37 21.25
CA GLU A 119 22.93 -2.33 20.91
C GLU A 119 22.45 -3.77 21.12
N PHE A 120 22.73 -4.64 20.15
CA PHE A 120 22.38 -6.07 20.21
C PHE A 120 23.51 -6.92 19.65
N ASP A 121 23.80 -8.02 20.32
CA ASP A 121 24.64 -9.07 19.74
C ASP A 121 23.91 -9.76 18.59
N SER A 122 24.62 -10.06 17.51
CA SER A 122 24.11 -10.80 16.37
C SER A 122 25.06 -11.90 15.94
N SER A 123 24.62 -12.77 15.03
CA SER A 123 25.44 -13.87 14.50
C SER A 123 26.69 -13.40 13.74
N ASP A 124 26.74 -12.12 13.33
CA ASP A 124 27.82 -11.54 12.52
C ASP A 124 28.40 -10.24 13.12
N GLY A 125 28.38 -10.13 14.44
CA GLY A 125 28.92 -8.99 15.20
C GLY A 125 27.84 -8.15 15.86
N LEU A 126 28.24 -7.01 16.42
CA LEU A 126 27.35 -6.08 17.12
C LEU A 126 26.48 -5.31 16.12
N ALA A 127 25.16 -5.29 16.34
CA ALA A 127 24.21 -4.45 15.61
C ALA A 127 23.79 -3.28 16.50
N VAL A 128 23.91 -2.06 16.00
CA VAL A 128 23.52 -0.83 16.68
C VAL A 128 22.46 -0.11 15.87
N PHE A 129 21.30 0.11 16.48
CA PHE A 129 20.16 0.78 15.86
C PHE A 129 20.02 2.21 16.40
N TYR A 130 19.88 3.16 15.48
CA TYR A 130 19.76 4.58 15.76
C TYR A 130 18.38 5.08 15.37
N PRO A 131 17.43 5.19 16.33
CA PRO A 131 16.05 5.54 16.01
C PRO A 131 15.83 7.05 15.85
N ALA A 132 15.13 7.44 14.80
CA ALA A 132 14.53 8.75 14.63
C ALA A 132 13.00 8.58 14.56
N TYR A 133 12.40 8.34 15.74
CA TYR A 133 10.96 8.11 15.88
C TYR A 133 10.16 9.41 15.84
N CYS A 134 8.87 9.33 15.57
CA CYS A 134 7.96 10.46 15.62
C CYS A 134 7.48 10.71 17.05
N ASP A 135 7.80 11.90 17.58
CA ASP A 135 7.36 12.38 18.91
C ASP A 135 6.05 13.19 18.84
N SER A 136 5.54 13.39 17.63
CA SER A 136 4.32 14.14 17.31
C SER A 136 3.72 13.64 16.01
N LYS A 137 2.48 14.06 15.72
CA LYS A 137 1.82 13.68 14.47
C LYS A 137 2.39 14.43 13.26
N HIS A 138 2.81 15.67 13.45
CA HIS A 138 3.35 16.56 12.41
C HIS A 138 4.60 17.25 12.93
N SER A 139 5.58 17.42 12.06
CA SER A 139 6.78 18.20 12.32
C SER A 139 7.38 18.65 10.98
N ASP A 140 7.83 19.90 10.93
CA ASP A 140 8.59 20.49 9.81
C ASP A 140 10.10 20.15 9.85
N THR A 141 10.53 19.45 10.90
CA THR A 141 11.91 18.98 11.09
C THR A 141 11.92 17.48 11.40
N ASN A 142 12.95 16.80 10.89
CA ASN A 142 13.19 15.39 11.25
C ASN A 142 13.86 15.25 12.63
N ARG A 143 14.14 13.99 13.04
CA ARG A 143 14.76 13.68 14.34
C ARG A 143 16.14 13.04 14.17
N LEU A 144 16.90 13.47 13.15
CA LEU A 144 18.23 12.93 12.84
C LEU A 144 19.36 13.65 13.58
N ASP A 145 19.12 14.83 14.17
CA ASP A 145 20.18 15.68 14.74
C ASP A 145 20.96 15.00 15.86
N TRP A 146 20.29 14.29 16.75
CA TRP A 146 20.96 13.56 17.82
C TRP A 146 21.93 12.49 17.30
N ILE A 147 21.59 11.84 16.15
CA ILE A 147 22.44 10.82 15.52
C ILE A 147 23.72 11.43 14.95
N ARG A 148 23.66 12.69 14.48
CA ARG A 148 24.83 13.43 13.97
C ARG A 148 25.82 13.78 15.06
N GLU A 149 25.35 13.88 16.32
CA GLU A 149 26.18 14.18 17.49
C GLU A 149 26.87 12.94 18.07
N GLU A 150 26.46 11.74 17.65
CA GLU A 150 27.04 10.47 18.09
C GLU A 150 28.40 10.20 17.43
N ASP A 151 29.34 9.60 18.19
CA ASP A 151 30.61 9.09 17.67
C ASP A 151 30.41 7.69 17.07
N ILE A 152 30.07 7.65 15.79
CA ILE A 152 29.69 6.42 15.08
C ILE A 152 30.94 5.74 14.53
N ASP A 153 31.45 4.74 15.27
CA ASP A 153 32.55 3.87 14.83
C ASP A 153 32.06 2.73 13.92
N GLY A 154 32.69 2.60 12.75
CA GLY A 154 32.32 1.62 11.71
C GLY A 154 33.06 0.29 11.76
N THR A 155 34.04 0.06 12.65
CA THR A 155 35.06 -0.98 12.45
C THR A 155 34.60 -2.41 12.74
N ASN A 156 33.72 -2.68 13.70
CA ASN A 156 33.34 -4.04 14.09
C ASN A 156 31.83 -4.18 14.42
N LYS A 157 31.03 -3.26 13.97
CA LYS A 157 29.59 -3.25 14.22
C LYS A 157 28.82 -2.79 12.98
N TYR A 158 27.55 -3.15 12.94
CA TYR A 158 26.62 -2.64 11.93
C TYR A 158 25.87 -1.45 12.52
N ASN A 159 26.02 -0.28 11.89
CA ASN A 159 25.30 0.93 12.26
C ASN A 159 24.05 1.08 11.38
N ILE A 160 22.87 1.00 11.96
CA ILE A 160 21.59 0.93 11.24
C ILE A 160 20.71 2.10 11.70
N GLY A 161 20.47 3.06 10.80
CA GLY A 161 19.51 4.12 11.05
C GLY A 161 18.07 3.63 10.82
N ILE A 162 17.17 3.97 11.73
CA ILE A 162 15.73 3.71 11.55
C ILE A 162 14.98 5.02 11.72
N ALA A 163 14.24 5.47 10.69
CA ALA A 163 13.52 6.73 10.74
C ALA A 163 12.11 6.60 10.15
N HIS A 164 11.19 7.44 10.62
CA HIS A 164 9.86 7.55 10.05
C HIS A 164 9.58 8.99 9.63
N GLY A 165 9.34 9.21 8.35
CA GLY A 165 9.08 10.53 7.78
C GLY A 165 9.19 10.58 6.26
N ALA A 166 8.90 11.75 5.70
CA ALA A 166 8.85 11.98 4.27
C ALA A 166 10.25 12.08 3.67
N LEU A 167 10.67 11.04 2.93
CA LEU A 167 11.91 11.10 2.14
C LEU A 167 11.66 11.84 0.83
N GLU A 168 12.53 12.80 0.52
CA GLU A 168 12.52 13.57 -0.73
C GLU A 168 12.48 12.65 -1.96
N GLY A 169 11.50 12.91 -2.84
CA GLY A 169 11.29 12.16 -4.08
C GLY A 169 10.57 10.82 -3.91
N LEU A 170 10.27 10.38 -2.68
CA LEU A 170 9.53 9.15 -2.40
C LEU A 170 8.11 9.43 -1.90
N ALA A 171 7.96 10.31 -0.92
CA ALA A 171 6.66 10.73 -0.39
C ALA A 171 6.25 12.09 -0.96
N ILE A 172 4.95 12.28 -1.18
CA ILE A 172 4.39 13.59 -1.53
C ILE A 172 4.06 14.30 -0.20
N ASP A 173 4.95 15.19 0.21
CA ASP A 173 4.77 16.10 1.35
C ASP A 173 4.95 17.54 0.87
N THR A 174 3.88 18.11 0.31
CA THR A 174 3.93 19.46 -0.31
C THR A 174 4.08 20.58 0.71
N GLU A 175 3.76 20.32 1.97
CA GLU A 175 3.77 21.32 3.05
C GLU A 175 4.97 21.13 3.98
N GLY A 176 5.71 20.02 3.85
CA GLY A 176 6.88 19.72 4.67
C GLY A 176 6.52 19.47 6.15
N GLU A 177 5.40 18.79 6.39
CA GLU A 177 4.85 18.60 7.76
C GLU A 177 5.10 17.21 8.35
N TYR A 178 5.73 16.29 7.58
CA TYR A 178 5.89 14.90 7.99
C TYR A 178 7.36 14.49 8.15
N PHE A 179 8.09 15.18 9.06
CA PHE A 179 9.48 14.84 9.39
C PHE A 179 10.36 14.75 8.13
N PRO A 180 10.43 15.80 7.29
CA PRO A 180 11.06 15.75 5.98
C PRO A 180 12.53 15.40 6.06
N MET A 181 12.98 14.51 5.18
CA MET A 181 14.36 14.03 5.06
C MET A 181 14.82 14.08 3.61
N THR A 182 16.10 14.34 3.40
CA THR A 182 16.73 14.25 2.08
C THR A 182 17.72 13.08 2.01
N ARG A 183 17.95 12.54 0.82
CA ARG A 183 18.98 11.51 0.62
C ARG A 183 20.37 12.03 1.00
N THR A 184 20.67 13.28 0.68
CA THR A 184 21.94 13.94 1.04
C THR A 184 22.13 13.99 2.56
N GLU A 185 21.09 14.25 3.32
CA GLU A 185 21.14 14.18 4.79
C GLU A 185 21.49 12.79 5.29
N LEU A 186 20.77 11.78 4.81
CA LEU A 186 20.99 10.39 5.21
C LEU A 186 22.41 9.93 4.85
N ASP A 187 22.90 10.25 3.67
CA ASP A 187 24.25 9.91 3.20
C ASP A 187 25.36 10.65 3.99
N SER A 188 25.04 11.78 4.63
CA SER A 188 26.00 12.52 5.47
C SER A 188 26.25 11.89 6.84
N ILE A 189 25.40 10.96 7.27
CA ILE A 189 25.52 10.25 8.54
C ILE A 189 26.11 8.86 8.24
N PRO A 190 27.19 8.42 8.91
CA PRO A 190 27.94 7.22 8.54
C PRO A 190 27.23 5.92 8.97
N MET A 191 25.99 5.72 8.48
CA MET A 191 25.24 4.49 8.64
C MET A 191 25.61 3.48 7.55
N ASP A 192 25.57 2.20 7.88
CA ASP A 192 25.67 1.13 6.90
C ASP A 192 24.40 1.03 6.03
N LEU A 193 23.24 1.25 6.65
CA LEU A 193 21.96 1.34 5.96
C LEU A 193 20.93 2.14 6.76
N TRP A 194 19.91 2.62 6.05
CA TRP A 194 18.73 3.27 6.58
C TRP A 194 17.47 2.44 6.32
N LEU A 195 16.66 2.28 7.35
CA LEU A 195 15.34 1.65 7.30
C LEU A 195 14.29 2.73 7.54
N LEU A 196 13.47 3.00 6.52
CA LEU A 196 12.52 4.11 6.55
C LEU A 196 11.07 3.61 6.55
N GLY A 197 10.18 4.42 7.10
CA GLY A 197 8.72 4.30 7.00
C GLY A 197 8.08 5.63 6.59
N HIS A 198 6.74 5.67 6.52
CA HIS A 198 5.88 6.78 6.12
C HIS A 198 5.45 6.75 4.64
N ALA A 199 6.35 6.58 3.71
CA ALA A 199 5.95 6.44 2.32
C ALA A 199 5.38 5.04 2.07
N HIS A 200 4.15 4.97 1.57
CA HIS A 200 3.51 3.68 1.27
C HIS A 200 4.01 3.09 -0.07
N VAL A 201 5.20 3.48 -0.51
CA VAL A 201 5.86 3.05 -1.75
C VAL A 201 7.12 2.29 -1.40
N THR A 202 7.33 1.15 -2.06
CA THR A 202 8.52 0.32 -1.81
C THR A 202 9.74 0.89 -2.49
N GLU A 203 10.80 1.13 -1.74
CA GLU A 203 12.11 1.60 -2.22
C GLU A 203 13.23 0.80 -1.53
N PRO A 204 14.20 0.24 -2.25
CA PRO A 204 14.32 0.22 -3.72
C PRO A 204 13.31 -0.72 -4.40
N ALA A 205 13.02 -0.44 -5.68
CA ALA A 205 12.13 -1.26 -6.50
C ALA A 205 12.85 -2.55 -6.97
N ILE A 206 13.03 -3.49 -6.04
CA ILE A 206 13.60 -4.81 -6.33
C ILE A 206 12.48 -5.73 -6.83
N PRO A 207 12.68 -6.50 -7.92
CA PRO A 207 11.73 -7.56 -8.30
C PRO A 207 11.49 -8.53 -7.15
N ALA A 208 10.26 -9.05 -7.05
CA ALA A 208 9.92 -9.99 -5.96
C ALA A 208 10.82 -11.23 -6.01
N ASP A 209 11.23 -11.69 -4.83
CA ASP A 209 12.05 -12.90 -4.63
C ASP A 209 13.45 -12.87 -5.28
N GLU A 210 13.88 -11.73 -5.83
CA GLU A 210 15.26 -11.55 -6.29
C GLU A 210 16.13 -10.92 -5.19
N GLU A 211 17.37 -11.39 -5.05
CA GLU A 211 18.37 -10.75 -4.20
C GLU A 211 19.16 -9.70 -4.98
N LYS A 212 19.29 -8.51 -4.43
CA LYS A 212 20.07 -7.40 -5.02
C LYS A 212 21.01 -6.80 -3.98
N THR A 213 22.08 -6.19 -4.47
CA THR A 213 23.08 -5.46 -3.68
C THR A 213 23.19 -4.02 -4.16
N GLY A 214 23.90 -3.17 -3.39
CA GLY A 214 24.20 -1.79 -3.77
C GLY A 214 23.15 -0.77 -3.31
N TYR A 215 22.27 -1.17 -2.42
CA TYR A 215 21.29 -0.27 -1.78
C TYR A 215 21.62 -0.11 -0.30
N THR A 216 21.44 1.10 0.20
CA THR A 216 21.66 1.48 1.60
C THR A 216 20.45 2.15 2.24
N ILE A 217 19.43 2.49 1.47
CA ILE A 217 18.18 3.10 1.94
C ILE A 217 17.02 2.18 1.54
N PHE A 218 16.21 1.79 2.52
CA PHE A 218 15.10 0.85 2.35
C PHE A 218 13.83 1.42 2.98
N ASN A 219 12.77 1.49 2.20
CA ASN A 219 11.40 1.74 2.65
C ASN A 219 10.52 0.60 2.18
N ALA A 220 9.98 -0.20 3.10
CA ALA A 220 9.17 -1.37 2.74
C ALA A 220 7.81 -0.97 2.13
N GLY A 221 7.35 0.25 2.41
CA GLY A 221 5.97 0.64 2.19
C GLY A 221 5.04 -0.10 3.15
N THR A 222 3.76 -0.16 2.84
CA THR A 222 2.79 -0.88 3.68
C THR A 222 2.87 -2.40 3.49
N HIS A 223 2.58 -3.16 4.55
CA HIS A 223 2.55 -4.63 4.48
C HIS A 223 1.33 -5.18 3.72
N GLU A 224 0.29 -4.39 3.54
CA GLU A 224 -0.90 -4.71 2.74
C GLU A 224 -1.46 -3.42 2.14
N GLN A 225 -1.91 -3.45 0.90
CA GLN A 225 -2.48 -2.30 0.21
C GLN A 225 -3.61 -1.66 1.04
N LEU A 226 -3.64 -0.33 1.13
CA LEU A 226 -4.55 0.39 2.01
C LEU A 226 -5.87 0.78 1.34
N ASP A 227 -5.82 1.11 0.05
CA ASP A 227 -6.98 1.58 -0.71
C ASP A 227 -6.69 1.57 -2.23
N LEU A 228 -7.65 2.09 -3.01
CA LEU A 228 -7.57 2.19 -4.48
C LEU A 228 -6.55 3.23 -4.99
N HIS A 229 -6.07 4.13 -4.14
CA HIS A 229 -5.11 5.17 -4.54
C HIS A 229 -3.67 4.71 -4.36
N ASN A 230 -3.46 3.72 -3.50
CA ASN A 230 -2.15 3.12 -3.28
C ASN A 230 -2.00 1.88 -4.18
N ASN A 231 -1.15 1.96 -5.19
CA ASN A 231 -0.95 0.88 -6.16
C ASN A 231 0.19 -0.08 -5.77
N THR A 232 0.49 -0.23 -4.48
CA THR A 232 1.51 -1.17 -3.99
C THR A 232 0.90 -2.51 -3.60
N GLU A 233 1.65 -3.58 -3.79
CA GLU A 233 1.18 -4.95 -3.48
C GLU A 233 1.17 -5.28 -1.98
N GLY A 234 1.70 -4.39 -1.16
CA GLY A 234 2.11 -4.73 0.19
C GLY A 234 3.45 -5.49 0.16
N ASN A 235 4.44 -4.97 0.87
CA ASN A 235 5.81 -5.48 0.79
C ASN A 235 6.51 -5.50 2.16
N ALA A 236 7.59 -6.26 2.19
CA ALA A 236 8.60 -6.27 3.23
C ALA A 236 9.97 -6.52 2.58
N PHE A 237 11.03 -6.31 3.34
CA PHE A 237 12.37 -6.71 2.92
C PHE A 237 12.95 -7.76 3.87
N VAL A 238 13.64 -8.73 3.29
CA VAL A 238 14.63 -9.55 4.00
C VAL A 238 15.99 -9.00 3.62
N ILE A 239 16.72 -8.45 4.59
CA ILE A 239 18.03 -7.84 4.39
C ILE A 239 19.08 -8.68 5.09
N THR A 240 20.07 -9.14 4.33
CA THR A 240 21.22 -9.89 4.85
C THR A 240 22.45 -9.00 4.89
N LEU A 241 23.03 -8.84 6.06
CA LEU A 241 24.29 -8.15 6.27
C LEU A 241 25.39 -9.20 6.54
N GLN A 242 26.53 -9.03 5.88
CA GLN A 242 27.70 -9.90 6.01
C GLN A 242 28.95 -9.04 6.14
N ASN A 243 29.82 -9.35 7.09
CA ASN A 243 31.10 -8.69 7.25
C ASN A 243 32.24 -9.69 6.91
N ASN A 244 32.89 -9.44 5.80
CA ASN A 244 34.04 -10.24 5.36
C ASN A 244 35.33 -9.43 5.57
N ASN A 245 35.97 -9.59 6.71
CA ASN A 245 37.21 -8.93 7.05
C ASN A 245 37.15 -7.37 6.92
N GLY A 246 36.09 -6.78 7.45
CA GLY A 246 35.89 -5.31 7.41
C GLY A 246 35.14 -4.82 6.17
N ILE A 247 34.89 -5.67 5.18
CA ILE A 247 34.07 -5.30 4.00
C ILE A 247 32.64 -5.77 4.25
N LYS A 248 31.77 -4.81 4.51
CA LYS A 248 30.34 -5.06 4.72
C LYS A 248 29.61 -5.19 3.39
N LYS A 249 28.82 -6.23 3.27
CA LYS A 249 27.97 -6.52 2.10
C LYS A 249 26.52 -6.53 2.54
N ILE A 250 25.68 -5.80 1.84
CA ILE A 250 24.22 -5.75 2.05
C ILE A 250 23.55 -6.43 0.86
N LEU A 251 22.75 -7.46 1.14
CA LEU A 251 21.89 -8.12 0.16
C LEU A 251 20.44 -7.91 0.63
N ALA A 252 19.58 -7.50 -0.28
CA ALA A 252 18.17 -7.29 0.01
C ALA A 252 17.28 -8.09 -0.95
N LYS A 253 16.25 -8.72 -0.39
CA LYS A 253 15.20 -9.40 -1.12
C LYS A 253 13.86 -8.77 -0.76
N ARG A 254 13.08 -8.34 -1.75
CA ARG A 254 11.71 -7.89 -1.56
C ARG A 254 10.78 -9.09 -1.46
N VAL A 255 9.91 -9.10 -0.45
CA VAL A 255 8.89 -10.12 -0.24
C VAL A 255 7.51 -9.47 -0.41
N VAL A 256 6.69 -10.01 -1.30
CA VAL A 256 5.29 -9.57 -1.44
C VAL A 256 4.50 -10.08 -0.24
N THR A 257 3.76 -9.20 0.39
CA THR A 257 3.14 -9.46 1.70
C THR A 257 1.62 -9.31 1.70
N GLY A 258 1.06 -8.49 0.80
CA GLY A 258 -0.36 -8.19 0.78
C GLY A 258 -1.22 -9.38 0.36
N ARG A 259 -2.33 -9.55 1.06
CA ARG A 259 -3.34 -10.59 0.80
C ARG A 259 -4.49 -10.07 -0.06
N ILE A 260 -4.81 -8.80 0.12
CA ILE A 260 -5.91 -8.13 -0.57
C ILE A 260 -5.33 -7.12 -1.54
N ARG A 261 -5.85 -7.17 -2.78
CA ARG A 261 -5.47 -6.25 -3.85
C ARG A 261 -6.63 -5.33 -4.20
N TYR A 262 -6.33 -4.05 -4.45
CA TYR A 262 -7.29 -3.08 -4.91
C TYR A 262 -6.95 -2.70 -6.34
N TYR A 263 -7.93 -2.81 -7.23
CA TYR A 263 -7.80 -2.46 -8.64
C TYR A 263 -8.77 -1.34 -8.98
N ASP A 264 -8.27 -0.29 -9.62
CA ASP A 264 -9.06 0.84 -10.12
C ASP A 264 -8.90 0.92 -11.64
N GLU A 265 -9.82 0.31 -12.36
CA GLU A 265 -9.70 0.04 -13.77
C GLU A 265 -10.67 0.88 -14.61
N LYS A 266 -10.29 1.11 -15.85
CA LYS A 266 -11.12 1.83 -16.83
C LYS A 266 -11.24 1.05 -18.12
N LEU A 267 -12.47 0.90 -18.60
CA LEU A 267 -12.78 0.37 -19.91
C LEU A 267 -13.53 1.43 -20.73
N THR A 268 -13.03 1.70 -21.93
CA THR A 268 -13.69 2.61 -22.86
C THR A 268 -14.08 1.83 -24.12
N PHE A 269 -15.32 1.98 -24.54
CA PHE A 269 -15.87 1.34 -25.73
C PHE A 269 -16.12 2.38 -26.82
N ASN A 270 -15.32 2.31 -27.89
CA ASN A 270 -15.54 3.15 -29.07
C ASN A 270 -16.63 2.54 -29.95
N ALA A 271 -17.53 3.36 -30.46
CA ALA A 271 -18.65 2.89 -31.27
C ALA A 271 -18.21 2.17 -32.59
N THR A 272 -17.00 2.46 -33.06
CA THR A 272 -16.40 1.85 -34.26
C THR A 272 -15.73 0.50 -34.00
N GLU A 273 -15.50 0.16 -32.71
CA GLU A 273 -14.86 -1.11 -32.34
C GLU A 273 -15.91 -2.18 -32.03
N ASN A 274 -15.67 -3.38 -32.57
CA ASN A 274 -16.52 -4.54 -32.28
C ASN A 274 -16.01 -5.29 -31.04
N LYS A 275 -15.99 -4.60 -29.89
CA LYS A 275 -15.50 -5.14 -28.63
C LYS A 275 -16.70 -5.49 -27.74
N SER A 276 -16.79 -6.76 -27.36
CA SER A 276 -17.83 -7.22 -26.45
C SER A 276 -17.54 -6.74 -25.02
N LEU A 277 -18.58 -6.26 -24.32
CA LEU A 277 -18.51 -5.86 -22.91
C LEU A 277 -18.09 -7.03 -22.04
N GLU A 278 -18.71 -8.21 -22.24
CA GLU A 278 -18.41 -9.42 -21.47
C GLU A 278 -16.94 -9.83 -21.63
N ASN A 279 -16.48 -9.99 -22.88
CA ASN A 279 -15.11 -10.41 -23.15
C ASN A 279 -14.07 -9.40 -22.66
N ALA A 280 -14.40 -8.10 -22.74
CA ALA A 280 -13.48 -7.06 -22.28
C ALA A 280 -13.30 -7.07 -20.76
N ILE A 281 -14.37 -7.30 -20.01
CA ILE A 281 -14.28 -7.43 -18.56
C ILE A 281 -13.56 -8.74 -18.18
N GLU A 282 -13.92 -9.86 -18.80
CA GLU A 282 -13.27 -11.15 -18.57
C GLU A 282 -11.76 -11.08 -18.78
N GLU A 283 -11.32 -10.53 -19.92
CA GLU A 283 -9.90 -10.39 -20.23
C GLU A 283 -9.16 -9.48 -19.23
N LEU A 284 -9.82 -8.39 -18.79
CA LEU A 284 -9.24 -7.47 -17.83
C LEU A 284 -8.99 -8.14 -16.47
N VAL A 285 -9.96 -8.94 -16.00
CA VAL A 285 -9.92 -9.46 -14.63
C VAL A 285 -9.45 -10.91 -14.52
N LYS A 286 -9.09 -11.56 -15.64
CA LYS A 286 -8.77 -13.01 -15.69
C LYS A 286 -7.72 -13.44 -14.67
N ASP A 287 -6.69 -12.60 -14.48
CA ASP A 287 -5.55 -12.88 -13.62
C ASP A 287 -5.72 -12.35 -12.19
N TYR A 288 -6.86 -11.72 -11.87
CA TYR A 288 -7.10 -11.19 -10.54
C TYR A 288 -7.52 -12.29 -9.57
N SER A 289 -6.91 -12.26 -8.39
CA SER A 289 -7.28 -13.15 -7.28
C SER A 289 -8.70 -12.87 -6.78
N SER A 290 -9.38 -13.87 -6.25
CA SER A 290 -10.65 -13.70 -5.55
C SER A 290 -10.56 -12.78 -4.33
N ASN A 291 -9.37 -12.61 -3.75
CA ASN A 291 -9.09 -11.66 -2.67
C ASN A 291 -8.91 -10.21 -3.17
N SER A 292 -9.61 -9.83 -4.24
CA SER A 292 -9.49 -8.49 -4.83
C SER A 292 -10.72 -7.62 -4.55
N ILE A 293 -10.49 -6.33 -4.50
CA ILE A 293 -11.51 -5.28 -4.51
C ILE A 293 -11.35 -4.55 -5.85
N VAL A 294 -12.39 -4.56 -6.67
CA VAL A 294 -12.35 -4.02 -8.02
C VAL A 294 -13.29 -2.83 -8.15
N ARG A 295 -12.76 -1.65 -8.52
CA ARG A 295 -13.54 -0.54 -9.03
C ARG A 295 -13.35 -0.50 -10.55
N LEU A 296 -14.45 -0.57 -11.29
CA LEU A 296 -14.42 -0.56 -12.75
C LEU A 296 -15.26 0.61 -13.27
N THR A 297 -14.60 1.54 -13.93
CA THR A 297 -15.24 2.66 -14.64
C THR A 297 -15.42 2.27 -16.10
N ILE A 298 -16.65 2.31 -16.62
CA ILE A 298 -16.98 1.90 -17.97
C ILE A 298 -17.62 3.09 -18.70
N SER A 299 -17.12 3.41 -19.89
CA SER A 299 -17.62 4.52 -20.72
C SER A 299 -17.71 4.13 -22.18
N GLY A 300 -18.43 4.95 -22.96
CA GLY A 300 -18.61 4.76 -24.39
C GLY A 300 -19.91 4.05 -24.76
N SER A 301 -19.91 3.24 -25.82
CA SER A 301 -21.14 2.60 -26.29
C SER A 301 -20.94 1.13 -26.65
N VAL A 302 -21.90 0.29 -26.25
CA VAL A 302 -21.93 -1.17 -26.48
C VAL A 302 -23.19 -1.56 -27.20
N ASP A 303 -23.23 -2.79 -27.72
CA ASP A 303 -24.41 -3.29 -28.43
C ASP A 303 -25.64 -3.35 -27.52
N ALA A 304 -26.82 -3.12 -28.09
CA ALA A 304 -28.10 -3.08 -27.37
C ALA A 304 -28.34 -4.30 -26.46
N SER A 305 -28.02 -5.49 -26.97
CA SER A 305 -28.20 -6.76 -26.25
C SER A 305 -27.31 -6.87 -25.01
N GLU A 306 -26.07 -6.33 -25.09
CA GLU A 306 -25.15 -6.30 -23.95
C GLU A 306 -25.52 -5.19 -22.95
N TYR A 307 -25.89 -4.00 -23.47
CA TYR A 307 -26.35 -2.91 -22.61
C TYR A 307 -27.53 -3.28 -21.74
N GLN A 308 -28.53 -3.96 -22.34
CA GLN A 308 -29.72 -4.44 -21.60
C GLN A 308 -29.37 -5.53 -20.56
N LYS A 309 -28.33 -6.32 -20.82
CA LYS A 309 -27.89 -7.41 -19.93
C LYS A 309 -26.69 -7.03 -19.08
N LYS A 310 -26.22 -5.76 -19.10
CA LYS A 310 -24.98 -5.35 -18.44
C LYS A 310 -24.89 -5.76 -16.98
N GLY A 311 -25.99 -5.65 -16.22
CA GLY A 311 -26.01 -6.06 -14.82
C GLY A 311 -25.73 -7.55 -14.62
N ALA A 312 -26.27 -8.42 -15.48
CA ALA A 312 -25.98 -9.85 -15.44
C ALA A 312 -24.52 -10.17 -15.84
N ILE A 313 -23.97 -9.42 -16.82
CA ILE A 313 -22.56 -9.54 -17.22
C ILE A 313 -21.66 -9.14 -16.05
N TYR A 314 -21.93 -8.01 -15.40
CA TYR A 314 -21.14 -7.56 -14.24
C TYR A 314 -21.16 -8.59 -13.10
N GLU A 315 -22.34 -9.11 -12.76
CA GLU A 315 -22.49 -10.12 -11.72
C GLU A 315 -21.71 -11.39 -12.07
N ALA A 316 -21.84 -11.88 -13.31
CA ALA A 316 -21.16 -13.10 -13.75
C ALA A 316 -19.62 -12.98 -13.66
N GLN A 317 -19.06 -11.82 -14.03
CA GLN A 317 -17.60 -11.63 -14.11
C GLN A 317 -16.98 -11.19 -12.77
N LEU A 318 -17.72 -10.44 -11.94
CA LEU A 318 -17.15 -9.76 -10.78
C LEU A 318 -17.58 -10.30 -9.42
N SER A 319 -18.63 -11.12 -9.34
CA SER A 319 -19.13 -11.68 -8.06
C SER A 319 -18.14 -12.59 -7.33
N ARG A 320 -17.12 -13.08 -8.02
CA ARG A 320 -16.03 -13.88 -7.44
C ARG A 320 -15.07 -13.08 -6.54
N PHE A 321 -15.07 -11.74 -6.65
CA PHE A 321 -14.19 -10.89 -5.87
C PHE A 321 -14.77 -10.54 -4.49
N LEU A 322 -13.91 -10.15 -3.55
CA LEU A 322 -14.33 -9.75 -2.20
C LEU A 322 -15.32 -8.59 -2.22
N ASN A 323 -15.10 -7.63 -3.11
CA ASN A 323 -16.02 -6.51 -3.35
C ASN A 323 -15.78 -5.96 -4.75
N TYR A 324 -16.84 -5.43 -5.37
CA TYR A 324 -16.70 -4.69 -6.60
C TYR A 324 -17.63 -3.48 -6.65
N LYS A 325 -17.25 -2.48 -7.42
CA LYS A 325 -18.04 -1.28 -7.69
C LYS A 325 -17.95 -0.92 -9.17
N ILE A 326 -19.11 -0.78 -9.80
CA ILE A 326 -19.21 -0.32 -11.19
C ILE A 326 -19.60 1.15 -11.24
N LEU A 327 -18.94 1.90 -12.11
CA LEU A 327 -19.22 3.29 -12.46
C LEU A 327 -19.44 3.31 -13.99
N ASP A 328 -20.69 3.20 -14.43
CA ASP A 328 -21.07 3.09 -15.83
C ASP A 328 -22.08 4.17 -16.28
N ASN A 329 -22.04 5.33 -15.62
CA ASN A 329 -22.93 6.45 -15.95
C ASN A 329 -22.71 6.96 -17.39
N ASP A 330 -21.49 6.82 -17.90
CA ASP A 330 -21.08 7.26 -19.23
C ASP A 330 -21.11 6.11 -20.25
N LEU A 331 -21.72 4.97 -19.91
CA LEU A 331 -21.95 3.86 -20.83
C LEU A 331 -23.33 3.98 -21.46
N SER A 332 -23.40 3.90 -22.78
CA SER A 332 -24.62 3.98 -23.56
C SER A 332 -24.78 2.79 -24.50
N GLU A 333 -25.97 2.65 -25.02
CA GLU A 333 -26.25 1.71 -26.09
C GLU A 333 -25.82 2.32 -27.43
N LYS A 334 -25.17 1.55 -28.31
CA LYS A 334 -24.82 1.98 -29.66
C LYS A 334 -26.07 2.47 -30.42
N ILE A 335 -25.93 3.61 -31.05
CA ILE A 335 -26.97 4.16 -31.94
C ILE A 335 -26.78 3.54 -33.32
N THR A 336 -27.72 2.69 -33.70
CA THR A 336 -27.75 2.01 -35.01
C THR A 336 -28.87 2.55 -35.86
N SER A 337 -28.81 2.32 -37.18
CA SER A 337 -29.93 2.66 -38.11
C SER A 337 -31.25 2.07 -37.62
N GLU A 338 -31.25 0.81 -37.20
CA GLU A 338 -32.43 0.14 -36.68
C GLU A 338 -33.02 0.86 -35.44
N LYS A 339 -32.15 1.34 -34.54
CA LYS A 339 -32.56 2.10 -33.35
C LYS A 339 -33.14 3.45 -33.73
N ILE A 340 -32.51 4.14 -34.69
CA ILE A 340 -32.99 5.42 -35.22
C ILE A 340 -34.38 5.24 -35.88
N GLU A 341 -34.53 4.24 -36.73
CA GLU A 341 -35.80 3.93 -37.37
C GLU A 341 -36.89 3.59 -36.34
N ASN A 342 -36.62 2.74 -35.40
CA ASN A 342 -37.57 2.33 -34.34
C ASN A 342 -38.01 3.49 -33.46
N GLU A 343 -37.10 4.38 -33.11
CA GLU A 343 -37.42 5.48 -32.19
C GLU A 343 -37.95 6.74 -32.91
N PHE A 344 -37.55 7.00 -34.14
CA PHE A 344 -37.85 8.27 -34.83
C PHE A 344 -38.56 8.08 -36.17
N SER A 345 -39.08 6.90 -36.49
CA SER A 345 -39.77 6.63 -37.78
C SER A 345 -40.91 7.59 -38.07
N GLU A 346 -41.61 8.10 -37.07
CA GLU A 346 -42.68 9.07 -37.24
C GLU A 346 -42.19 10.53 -37.45
N ILE A 347 -40.89 10.78 -37.24
CA ILE A 347 -40.27 12.10 -37.36
C ILE A 347 -39.24 12.07 -38.50
N GLY A 348 -39.75 12.04 -39.75
CA GLY A 348 -38.94 11.76 -40.94
C GLY A 348 -37.70 12.64 -41.17
N PHE A 349 -37.65 13.87 -40.63
CA PHE A 349 -36.45 14.73 -40.67
C PHE A 349 -35.39 14.27 -39.65
N ALA A 350 -35.83 13.98 -38.42
CA ALA A 350 -34.94 13.61 -37.32
C ALA A 350 -34.23 12.26 -37.61
N ALA A 351 -34.97 11.27 -38.10
CA ALA A 351 -34.38 9.99 -38.48
C ALA A 351 -33.30 10.16 -39.57
N LYS A 352 -33.62 10.86 -40.65
CA LYS A 352 -32.67 11.11 -41.76
C LYS A 352 -31.43 11.89 -41.31
N PHE A 353 -31.62 12.89 -40.45
CA PHE A 353 -30.50 13.68 -39.92
C PHE A 353 -29.54 12.79 -39.06
N LEU A 354 -30.10 11.95 -38.21
CA LEU A 354 -29.30 11.03 -37.40
C LEU A 354 -28.63 9.93 -38.26
N GLU A 355 -29.28 9.45 -39.32
CA GLU A 355 -28.69 8.49 -40.25
C GLU A 355 -27.49 9.06 -41.00
N GLU A 356 -27.49 10.35 -41.33
CA GLU A 356 -26.36 11.01 -42.00
C GLU A 356 -25.13 11.14 -41.06
N LEU A 357 -25.32 11.02 -39.76
CA LEU A 357 -24.26 11.08 -38.73
C LEU A 357 -23.71 9.72 -38.28
N LEU A 358 -24.19 8.61 -38.89
CA LEU A 358 -23.77 7.25 -38.50
C LEU A 358 -22.26 7.02 -38.56
N ASP A 359 -21.58 7.73 -39.45
CA ASP A 359 -20.12 7.65 -39.64
C ASP A 359 -19.34 8.50 -38.61
N ASP A 360 -20.02 9.38 -37.84
CA ASP A 360 -19.43 10.17 -36.74
C ASP A 360 -20.12 9.88 -35.41
N PRO A 361 -19.62 8.91 -34.65
CA PRO A 361 -20.27 8.48 -33.39
C PRO A 361 -20.41 9.57 -32.35
N VAL A 362 -19.53 10.57 -32.34
CA VAL A 362 -19.56 11.66 -31.34
C VAL A 362 -20.69 12.66 -31.70
N GLU A 363 -20.72 13.09 -32.95
CA GLU A 363 -21.77 13.98 -33.42
C GLU A 363 -23.14 13.28 -33.40
N LEU A 364 -23.20 12.00 -33.75
CA LEU A 364 -24.40 11.20 -33.68
C LEU A 364 -24.97 11.12 -32.27
N GLN A 365 -24.13 10.84 -31.24
CA GLN A 365 -24.58 10.78 -29.85
C GLN A 365 -25.12 12.13 -29.36
N MET A 366 -24.41 13.21 -29.66
CA MET A 366 -24.87 14.57 -29.32
C MET A 366 -26.20 14.93 -30.02
N ALA A 367 -26.31 14.66 -31.29
CA ALA A 367 -27.52 14.91 -32.05
C ALA A 367 -28.69 14.06 -31.56
N TYR A 368 -28.44 12.79 -31.28
CA TYR A 368 -29.44 11.86 -30.73
C TYR A 368 -30.01 12.34 -29.41
N ASP A 369 -29.15 12.76 -28.48
CA ASP A 369 -29.56 13.23 -27.15
C ASP A 369 -30.41 14.52 -27.29
N ILE A 370 -30.05 15.43 -28.16
CA ILE A 370 -30.83 16.64 -28.45
C ILE A 370 -32.20 16.26 -29.02
N VAL A 371 -32.24 15.42 -30.06
CA VAL A 371 -33.50 15.03 -30.71
C VAL A 371 -34.40 14.28 -29.72
N LYS A 372 -33.85 13.44 -28.91
CA LYS A 372 -34.57 12.69 -27.85
C LYS A 372 -35.14 13.60 -26.78
N SER A 373 -34.45 14.68 -26.44
CA SER A 373 -34.92 15.67 -25.44
C SER A 373 -36.10 16.53 -25.96
N LEU A 374 -36.29 16.59 -27.26
CA LEU A 374 -37.37 17.35 -27.92
C LEU A 374 -38.64 16.51 -28.15
N LYS A 375 -38.59 15.20 -27.93
CA LYS A 375 -39.70 14.25 -28.08
C LYS A 375 -40.50 14.14 -26.79
#